data_c0f51e54f105871f2048a4cc98f38d98
#
_entry.id   c0f51e54f105871f2048a4cc98f38d98
#
_cell.length_a   1.000
_cell.length_b   1.000
_cell.length_c   1.000
_cell.angle_alpha   90.00
_cell.angle_beta   90.00
_cell.angle_gamma   90.00
#
_symmetry.space_group_name_H-M   'P 1'
#
loop_
_entity.id
_entity.type
_entity.pdbx_description
1 polymer ?
#
loop_
_entity_poly.entity_id
_entity_poly.type
_entity_poly.pdbx_seq_one_letter_code
_entity_poly.pdbx_strand_id
1 'polypeptide(L)'
;MKTILFTSSLRIGIAMLSLLTASLLSHAAPAVSKPNVIFILADDMGFSDAGCYGGEIATPNLDSLARGGLRFTQFYNTTRCWPTRGALLSGYYAQQIHRDTLPDVPGGMRGVRQPWARLLPDFLKPAGFRCYHSGKWHIDGKVLDGGFDRSLNMNNQGNYFSAAGNAIDDKPVKPATNESGYYATIAIADHAIDCLKDHAANHAGQPFFHYVAFIAPHFPLHALPQDIAKYRDKYLAGWEAMREVRFGRQKEMGIVNTTLSALERNVGPPYAFPDAIKQLGPGEVNRPLPWGELTEEQRRFQATKMAIHAAMVDRMDQEIGRIIAQLKAMKAYENTIIFFASDNGASAEMMIRDGGHDPQAPPGSAKSYLCLGPGFSSACNTPFRRHKTWVHEGGISTPLVVHWPAGISAKGELRHTPSHVIDFVPTVLELVGVQKPKEWKGEPIPEAPGRSLVPAFAKDVTIPHESLWWYHEGNRALRVGDWKLVAAKGDPWELYNLRTDRAEQNSLATKMPEKVTELERTWQEQTDRYIQLARGTPGGPTATDGQGRKR
;
A
#
# COMPACT_ATOMS: atom_id res chain seq x y z
N MET A 1 -69.17 -88.08 23.64
CA MET A 1 -67.96 -88.76 24.19
C MET A 1 -66.83 -87.81 24.25
N LYS A 2 -66.36 -87.60 25.46
CA LYS A 2 -65.16 -86.82 25.89
C LYS A 2 -64.91 -85.43 25.31
N THR A 3 -65.43 -84.45 26.02
CA THR A 3 -65.09 -83.02 26.01
C THR A 3 -63.75 -82.79 26.70
N ILE A 4 -62.88 -82.04 26.16
CA ILE A 4 -61.72 -81.50 26.86
C ILE A 4 -61.76 -79.99 26.76
N LEU A 5 -61.90 -79.33 27.89
CA LEU A 5 -61.80 -77.91 28.12
C LEU A 5 -60.30 -77.48 28.16
N PHE A 6 -59.96 -76.45 27.45
CA PHE A 6 -58.70 -75.77 27.65
C PHE A 6 -58.98 -74.32 28.08
N THR A 7 -58.57 -74.02 29.30
CA THR A 7 -58.54 -72.66 29.86
C THR A 7 -57.31 -71.91 29.40
N SER A 8 -57.46 -70.78 28.71
CA SER A 8 -56.40 -69.88 28.34
C SER A 8 -56.25 -68.78 29.39
N SER A 9 -55.13 -68.79 30.09
CA SER A 9 -54.69 -67.71 30.99
C SER A 9 -54.00 -66.59 30.20
N LEU A 10 -54.64 -65.44 30.23
CA LEU A 10 -54.15 -64.19 29.67
C LEU A 10 -53.01 -63.62 30.54
N ARG A 11 -51.79 -63.65 30.08
CA ARG A 11 -50.65 -62.91 30.71
C ARG A 11 -50.49 -61.57 30.01
N ILE A 12 -50.81 -60.50 30.75
CA ILE A 12 -50.53 -59.11 30.36
C ILE A 12 -49.05 -58.87 30.59
N GLY A 13 -48.26 -58.75 29.50
CA GLY A 13 -46.86 -58.31 29.52
C GLY A 13 -46.83 -56.81 29.38
N ILE A 14 -46.43 -56.10 30.45
CA ILE A 14 -46.13 -54.65 30.40
C ILE A 14 -44.76 -54.48 29.70
N ALA A 15 -44.76 -54.03 28.46
CA ALA A 15 -43.55 -53.59 27.76
C ALA A 15 -43.18 -52.16 28.22
N MET A 16 -42.16 -52.06 29.06
CA MET A 16 -41.49 -50.77 29.33
C MET A 16 -40.76 -50.27 28.05
N LEU A 17 -41.34 -49.27 27.40
CA LEU A 17 -40.72 -48.55 26.28
C LEU A 17 -39.75 -47.54 26.87
N SER A 18 -38.49 -47.92 26.98
CA SER A 18 -37.38 -46.98 27.32
C SER A 18 -37.16 -46.05 26.16
N LEU A 19 -37.68 -44.81 26.23
CA LEU A 19 -37.26 -43.71 25.33
C LEU A 19 -35.81 -43.34 25.66
N LEU A 20 -34.84 -43.84 24.88
CA LEU A 20 -33.52 -43.25 24.77
C LEU A 20 -33.65 -41.91 24.00
N THR A 21 -33.75 -40.80 24.71
CA THR A 21 -33.51 -39.48 24.14
C THR A 21 -32.02 -39.36 23.88
N ALA A 22 -31.58 -39.74 22.68
CA ALA A 22 -30.29 -39.39 22.17
C ALA A 22 -30.26 -37.85 21.98
N SER A 23 -29.70 -37.12 22.95
CA SER A 23 -29.34 -35.72 22.78
C SER A 23 -28.29 -35.64 21.69
N LEU A 24 -28.73 -35.34 20.46
CA LEU A 24 -27.85 -34.89 19.40
C LEU A 24 -27.26 -33.56 19.85
N LEU A 25 -26.13 -33.62 20.57
CA LEU A 25 -25.23 -32.51 20.70
C LEU A 25 -24.77 -32.19 19.28
N SER A 26 -25.50 -31.30 18.62
CA SER A 26 -25.03 -30.63 17.42
C SER A 26 -23.75 -29.92 17.81
N HIS A 27 -22.60 -30.57 17.55
CA HIS A 27 -21.33 -29.86 17.52
C HIS A 27 -21.44 -28.92 16.33
N ALA A 28 -21.92 -27.68 16.58
CA ALA A 28 -21.71 -26.60 15.67
C ALA A 28 -20.21 -26.59 15.41
N ALA A 29 -19.79 -26.79 14.15
CA ALA A 29 -18.41 -26.61 13.76
C ALA A 29 -17.96 -25.28 14.38
N PRO A 30 -16.79 -25.22 15.04
CA PRO A 30 -16.34 -23.99 15.65
C PRO A 30 -16.42 -22.89 14.58
N ALA A 31 -17.21 -21.85 14.85
CA ALA A 31 -17.34 -20.72 13.94
C ALA A 31 -15.92 -20.27 13.63
N VAL A 32 -15.52 -20.33 12.35
CA VAL A 32 -14.18 -19.92 11.94
C VAL A 32 -14.01 -18.51 12.47
N SER A 33 -13.10 -18.32 13.43
CA SER A 33 -12.88 -17.01 14.04
C SER A 33 -12.46 -16.05 12.94
N LYS A 34 -13.08 -14.86 12.87
CA LYS A 34 -12.70 -13.83 11.91
C LYS A 34 -11.19 -13.59 11.99
N PRO A 35 -10.48 -13.51 10.86
CA PRO A 35 -9.05 -13.26 10.90
C PRO A 35 -8.76 -11.87 11.44
N ASN A 36 -7.63 -11.72 12.11
CA ASN A 36 -7.03 -10.43 12.30
C ASN A 36 -6.48 -9.92 10.96
N VAL A 37 -6.45 -8.62 10.78
CA VAL A 37 -5.98 -7.99 9.54
C VAL A 37 -4.88 -6.99 9.87
N ILE A 38 -3.72 -7.14 9.24
CA ILE A 38 -2.65 -6.13 9.28
C ILE A 38 -2.37 -5.66 7.86
N PHE A 39 -2.36 -4.36 7.65
CA PHE A 39 -1.86 -3.74 6.44
C PHE A 39 -0.60 -2.96 6.74
N ILE A 40 0.52 -3.41 6.19
CA ILE A 40 1.82 -2.74 6.28
C ILE A 40 2.03 -1.96 4.99
N LEU A 41 2.21 -0.65 5.09
CA LEU A 41 2.41 0.22 3.94
C LEU A 41 3.76 0.92 4.04
N ALA A 42 4.61 0.74 3.03
CA ALA A 42 5.81 1.52 2.81
C ALA A 42 5.48 2.84 2.07
N ASP A 43 6.37 3.83 2.13
CA ASP A 43 6.24 5.15 1.50
C ASP A 43 7.41 5.36 0.53
N ASP A 44 7.13 5.50 -0.76
CA ASP A 44 8.12 5.67 -1.83
C ASP A 44 9.02 4.44 -2.11
N MET A 45 8.64 3.24 -1.71
CA MET A 45 9.39 2.03 -2.01
C MET A 45 9.12 1.55 -3.44
N GLY A 46 10.18 1.38 -4.24
CA GLY A 46 10.07 0.95 -5.64
C GLY A 46 9.68 -0.51 -5.80
N PHE A 47 9.20 -0.86 -7.00
CA PHE A 47 8.73 -2.22 -7.35
C PHE A 47 9.78 -3.30 -7.12
N SER A 48 11.06 -2.99 -7.35
CA SER A 48 12.16 -3.95 -7.29
C SER A 48 13.02 -3.87 -6.03
N ASP A 49 12.65 -3.10 -5.01
CA ASP A 49 13.52 -2.90 -3.84
C ASP A 49 13.60 -4.12 -2.91
N ALA A 50 12.49 -4.82 -2.69
CA ALA A 50 12.47 -6.03 -1.85
C ALA A 50 13.13 -7.23 -2.54
N GLY A 51 13.79 -8.09 -1.74
CA GLY A 51 14.42 -9.33 -2.25
C GLY A 51 13.43 -10.21 -2.98
N CYS A 52 12.21 -10.40 -2.45
CA CYS A 52 11.14 -11.17 -3.08
C CYS A 52 10.59 -10.55 -4.39
N TYR A 53 11.03 -9.35 -4.78
CA TYR A 53 10.77 -8.70 -6.06
C TYR A 53 12.05 -8.43 -6.88
N GLY A 54 13.14 -9.13 -6.58
CA GLY A 54 14.40 -9.10 -7.33
C GLY A 54 15.46 -8.14 -6.81
N GLY A 55 15.18 -7.41 -5.73
CA GLY A 55 16.12 -6.50 -5.07
C GLY A 55 17.32 -7.19 -4.43
N GLU A 56 18.37 -6.43 -4.19
CA GLU A 56 19.55 -6.86 -3.45
C GLU A 56 19.55 -6.33 -2.00
N ILE A 57 18.55 -5.54 -1.64
CA ILE A 57 18.37 -5.04 -0.28
C ILE A 57 17.95 -6.20 0.62
N ALA A 58 18.51 -6.29 1.81
CA ALA A 58 18.19 -7.34 2.76
C ALA A 58 16.76 -7.12 3.32
N THR A 59 15.82 -7.96 2.89
CA THR A 59 14.43 -7.96 3.35
C THR A 59 13.94 -9.35 3.78
N PRO A 60 14.68 -10.04 4.71
CA PRO A 60 14.41 -11.43 5.02
C PRO A 60 13.03 -11.69 5.61
N ASN A 61 12.43 -10.71 6.30
CA ASN A 61 11.10 -10.85 6.89
C ASN A 61 10.00 -10.75 5.81
N LEU A 62 10.08 -9.77 4.90
CA LEU A 62 9.20 -9.67 3.73
C LEU A 62 9.35 -10.87 2.81
N ASP A 63 10.59 -11.32 2.57
CA ASP A 63 10.87 -12.50 1.77
C ASP A 63 10.27 -13.77 2.39
N SER A 64 10.25 -13.85 3.72
CA SER A 64 9.59 -14.94 4.46
C SER A 64 8.07 -14.90 4.32
N LEU A 65 7.45 -13.73 4.45
CA LEU A 65 6.02 -13.55 4.18
C LEU A 65 5.66 -13.95 2.75
N ALA A 66 6.47 -13.54 1.77
CA ALA A 66 6.29 -13.88 0.36
C ALA A 66 6.43 -15.39 0.09
N ARG A 67 7.41 -16.05 0.69
CA ARG A 67 7.57 -17.52 0.58
C ARG A 67 6.42 -18.31 1.21
N GLY A 68 5.85 -17.80 2.29
CA GLY A 68 4.71 -18.42 2.97
C GLY A 68 3.36 -17.93 2.50
N GLY A 69 3.30 -17.06 1.50
CA GLY A 69 2.09 -16.43 1.00
C GLY A 69 2.11 -16.20 -0.50
N LEU A 70 1.55 -15.10 -0.94
CA LEU A 70 1.35 -14.75 -2.33
C LEU A 70 2.07 -13.44 -2.68
N ARG A 71 2.56 -13.34 -3.93
CA ARG A 71 3.09 -12.10 -4.51
C ARG A 71 2.24 -11.71 -5.71
N PHE A 72 1.69 -10.51 -5.69
CA PHE A 72 0.96 -9.96 -6.82
C PHE A 72 1.92 -9.18 -7.72
N THR A 73 1.96 -9.52 -8.99
CA THR A 73 2.89 -8.91 -9.95
C THR A 73 2.33 -7.66 -10.62
N GLN A 74 1.02 -7.44 -10.53
CA GLN A 74 0.30 -6.33 -11.15
C GLN A 74 -0.62 -5.64 -10.13
N PHE A 75 -0.05 -5.22 -8.99
CA PHE A 75 -0.77 -4.42 -8.00
C PHE A 75 -0.50 -2.93 -8.23
N TYR A 76 -1.57 -2.14 -8.23
CA TYR A 76 -1.54 -0.73 -8.57
C TYR A 76 -1.99 0.16 -7.42
N ASN A 77 -1.45 1.38 -7.41
CA ASN A 77 -1.82 2.46 -6.51
C ASN A 77 -2.21 3.72 -7.30
N THR A 78 -2.37 4.86 -6.63
CA THR A 78 -2.75 6.14 -7.25
C THR A 78 -1.56 7.05 -7.55
N THR A 79 -0.37 6.50 -7.61
CA THR A 79 0.92 7.20 -7.88
C THR A 79 1.40 8.21 -6.84
N ARG A 80 0.62 8.49 -5.80
CA ARG A 80 0.98 9.48 -4.76
C ARG A 80 0.50 9.03 -3.38
N CYS A 81 1.20 9.45 -2.32
CA CYS A 81 0.98 8.96 -0.96
C CYS A 81 -0.41 9.30 -0.38
N TRP A 82 -0.84 10.58 -0.39
CA TRP A 82 -2.14 10.93 0.21
C TRP A 82 -3.34 10.36 -0.55
N PRO A 83 -3.38 10.36 -1.90
CA PRO A 83 -4.50 9.73 -2.60
C PRO A 83 -4.53 8.21 -2.41
N THR A 84 -3.38 7.54 -2.44
CA THR A 84 -3.31 6.09 -2.21
C THR A 84 -3.84 5.71 -0.83
N ARG A 85 -3.47 6.45 0.23
CA ARG A 85 -3.92 6.17 1.61
C ARG A 85 -5.41 6.38 1.77
N GLY A 86 -5.97 7.43 1.16
CA GLY A 86 -7.41 7.66 1.09
C GLY A 86 -8.15 6.55 0.34
N ALA A 87 -7.65 6.16 -0.84
CA ALA A 87 -8.23 5.10 -1.66
C ALA A 87 -8.15 3.73 -0.96
N LEU A 88 -7.01 3.40 -0.34
CA LEU A 88 -6.79 2.16 0.40
C LEU A 88 -7.83 1.94 1.51
N LEU A 89 -8.08 2.97 2.33
CA LEU A 89 -8.93 2.83 3.50
C LEU A 89 -10.42 3.07 3.22
N SER A 90 -10.77 3.67 2.07
CA SER A 90 -12.17 3.93 1.70
C SER A 90 -12.72 2.95 0.66
N GLY A 91 -11.86 2.37 -0.20
CA GLY A 91 -12.25 1.54 -1.34
C GLY A 91 -12.73 2.34 -2.56
N TYR A 92 -12.47 3.64 -2.60
CA TYR A 92 -12.79 4.54 -3.70
C TYR A 92 -11.52 5.15 -4.29
N TYR A 93 -11.54 5.56 -5.55
CA TYR A 93 -10.49 6.45 -6.04
C TYR A 93 -10.47 7.74 -5.23
N ALA A 94 -9.27 8.23 -4.94
CA ALA A 94 -9.09 9.42 -4.12
C ALA A 94 -9.85 10.64 -4.63
N GLN A 95 -9.99 10.74 -5.95
CA GLN A 95 -10.70 11.81 -6.64
C GLN A 95 -12.20 11.78 -6.31
N GLN A 96 -12.82 10.60 -6.24
CA GLN A 96 -14.23 10.45 -5.88
C GLN A 96 -14.55 10.99 -4.48
N ILE A 97 -13.54 10.99 -3.60
CA ILE A 97 -13.67 11.36 -2.19
C ILE A 97 -12.93 12.66 -1.82
N HIS A 98 -12.68 13.55 -2.77
CA HIS A 98 -11.96 14.81 -2.58
C HIS A 98 -10.53 14.70 -2.01
N ARG A 99 -9.86 13.57 -2.23
CA ARG A 99 -8.50 13.35 -1.72
C ARG A 99 -7.43 13.42 -2.80
N ASP A 100 -7.79 13.82 -4.03
CA ASP A 100 -6.85 14.19 -5.09
C ASP A 100 -7.53 15.16 -6.08
N THR A 101 -6.73 15.73 -6.99
CA THR A 101 -7.21 16.65 -8.02
C THR A 101 -8.12 15.97 -9.02
N LEU A 102 -9.11 16.69 -9.49
CA LEU A 102 -9.91 16.38 -10.67
C LEU A 102 -9.99 17.63 -11.55
N PRO A 103 -10.14 17.47 -12.88
CA PRO A 103 -10.44 18.61 -13.73
C PRO A 103 -11.67 19.35 -13.22
N ASP A 104 -11.63 20.69 -13.18
CA ASP A 104 -12.77 21.55 -12.85
C ASP A 104 -13.45 21.31 -11.48
N VAL A 105 -12.79 20.61 -10.56
CA VAL A 105 -13.26 20.44 -9.17
C VAL A 105 -12.36 21.21 -8.21
N PRO A 106 -12.82 22.35 -7.66
CA PRO A 106 -12.04 23.12 -6.70
C PRO A 106 -11.70 22.31 -5.43
N GLY A 107 -10.51 22.49 -4.88
CA GLY A 107 -10.13 21.96 -3.57
C GLY A 107 -9.80 20.47 -3.52
N GLY A 108 -9.80 19.75 -4.66
CA GLY A 108 -9.64 18.29 -4.70
C GLY A 108 -8.30 17.75 -4.20
N MET A 109 -7.22 18.55 -4.18
CA MET A 109 -5.88 18.01 -3.89
C MET A 109 -5.72 17.45 -2.47
N ARG A 110 -6.23 18.13 -1.45
CA ARG A 110 -6.24 17.69 -0.05
C ARG A 110 -7.55 18.10 0.63
N GLY A 111 -8.66 17.94 -0.08
CA GLY A 111 -9.98 18.27 0.43
C GLY A 111 -10.42 17.35 1.56
N VAL A 112 -11.59 17.63 2.11
CA VAL A 112 -12.25 16.81 3.12
C VAL A 112 -13.16 15.81 2.42
N ARG A 113 -13.12 14.55 2.85
CA ARG A 113 -13.99 13.49 2.33
C ARG A 113 -15.46 13.82 2.58
N GLN A 114 -16.31 13.43 1.64
CA GLN A 114 -17.75 13.49 1.86
C GLN A 114 -18.16 12.59 3.04
N PRO A 115 -19.24 12.89 3.77
CA PRO A 115 -19.71 12.12 4.92
C PRO A 115 -19.95 10.63 4.64
N TRP A 116 -20.38 10.28 3.42
CA TRP A 116 -20.60 8.90 3.01
C TRP A 116 -19.29 8.13 2.75
N ALA A 117 -18.17 8.81 2.49
CA ALA A 117 -16.88 8.21 2.19
C ALA A 117 -16.19 7.74 3.48
N ARG A 118 -16.77 6.71 4.08
CA ARG A 118 -16.30 6.12 5.35
C ARG A 118 -15.04 5.31 5.14
N LEU A 119 -14.22 5.22 6.19
CA LEU A 119 -13.01 4.40 6.19
C LEU A 119 -13.31 2.99 6.73
N LEU A 120 -12.47 2.05 6.39
CA LEU A 120 -12.60 0.64 6.77
C LEU A 120 -12.91 0.41 8.27
N PRO A 121 -12.29 1.12 9.25
CA PRO A 121 -12.61 0.95 10.67
C PRO A 121 -14.09 1.19 10.99
N ASP A 122 -14.78 2.10 10.30
CA ASP A 122 -16.19 2.36 10.52
C ASP A 122 -17.09 1.15 10.20
N PHE A 123 -16.65 0.28 9.31
CA PHE A 123 -17.35 -0.97 8.97
C PHE A 123 -16.93 -2.14 9.88
N LEU A 124 -15.68 -2.14 10.34
CA LEU A 124 -15.13 -3.23 11.14
C LEU A 124 -15.52 -3.13 12.62
N LYS A 125 -15.61 -1.94 13.21
CA LYS A 125 -15.96 -1.77 14.63
C LYS A 125 -17.33 -2.34 14.99
N PRO A 126 -18.43 -2.11 14.23
CA PRO A 126 -19.70 -2.77 14.48
C PRO A 126 -19.65 -4.31 14.39
N ALA A 127 -18.65 -4.85 13.68
CA ALA A 127 -18.41 -6.30 13.57
C ALA A 127 -17.53 -6.86 14.69
N GLY A 128 -17.20 -6.04 15.70
CA GLY A 128 -16.45 -6.43 16.91
C GLY A 128 -14.94 -6.25 16.85
N PHE A 129 -14.41 -5.60 15.79
CA PHE A 129 -12.96 -5.37 15.66
C PHE A 129 -12.48 -4.22 16.55
N ARG A 130 -11.25 -4.36 17.06
CA ARG A 130 -10.43 -3.25 17.51
C ARG A 130 -9.59 -2.75 16.34
N CYS A 131 -9.46 -1.43 16.21
CA CYS A 131 -8.78 -0.81 15.08
C CYS A 131 -7.60 0.04 15.55
N TYR A 132 -6.40 -0.24 15.04
CA TYR A 132 -5.15 0.42 15.44
C TYR A 132 -4.47 1.07 14.24
N HIS A 133 -3.86 2.23 14.45
CA HIS A 133 -3.04 2.92 13.47
C HIS A 133 -1.66 3.24 14.04
N SER A 134 -0.60 2.94 13.29
CA SER A 134 0.77 3.28 13.66
C SER A 134 1.51 3.85 12.45
N GLY A 135 1.82 5.15 12.45
CA GLY A 135 2.66 5.75 11.43
C GLY A 135 2.05 6.95 10.70
N LYS A 136 2.29 7.05 9.39
CA LYS A 136 1.85 8.16 8.54
C LYS A 136 0.36 8.07 8.23
N TRP A 137 -0.41 9.10 8.62
CA TRP A 137 -1.84 9.18 8.32
C TRP A 137 -2.10 9.72 6.91
N HIS A 138 -1.81 10.96 6.66
CA HIS A 138 -1.91 11.67 5.38
C HIS A 138 -3.31 11.61 4.72
N ILE A 139 -4.35 11.37 5.52
CA ILE A 139 -5.76 11.47 5.17
C ILE A 139 -6.32 12.70 5.90
N ASP A 140 -7.53 13.16 5.55
CA ASP A 140 -8.20 14.25 6.26
C ASP A 140 -8.69 13.84 7.65
N GLY A 141 -8.84 14.84 8.51
CA GLY A 141 -9.30 14.67 9.88
C GLY A 141 -8.27 14.02 10.80
N LYS A 142 -8.66 13.83 12.04
CA LYS A 142 -7.86 13.11 13.04
C LYS A 142 -7.98 11.61 12.85
N VAL A 143 -6.98 10.86 13.31
CA VAL A 143 -6.95 9.40 13.14
C VAL A 143 -8.10 8.73 13.88
N LEU A 144 -8.38 9.16 15.14
CA LEU A 144 -9.46 8.57 15.92
C LEU A 144 -10.84 8.88 15.32
N ASP A 145 -11.02 10.06 14.70
CA ASP A 145 -12.24 10.41 13.94
C ASP A 145 -12.43 9.50 12.70
N GLY A 146 -11.33 8.90 12.21
CA GLY A 146 -11.34 7.88 11.16
C GLY A 146 -11.75 6.49 11.61
N GLY A 147 -12.20 6.33 12.87
CA GLY A 147 -12.70 5.08 13.45
C GLY A 147 -11.66 4.24 14.18
N PHE A 148 -10.42 4.68 14.30
CA PHE A 148 -9.38 3.96 15.04
C PHE A 148 -9.55 4.11 16.57
N ASP A 149 -9.16 3.09 17.32
CA ASP A 149 -9.24 3.08 18.80
C ASP A 149 -7.95 3.59 19.46
N ARG A 150 -6.81 3.35 18.79
CA ARG A 150 -5.49 3.83 19.21
C ARG A 150 -4.73 4.30 17.98
N SER A 151 -3.87 5.30 18.15
CA SER A 151 -3.07 5.81 17.04
C SER A 151 -1.70 6.35 17.47
N LEU A 152 -0.69 6.14 16.62
CA LEU A 152 0.49 7.00 16.52
C LEU A 152 0.44 7.68 15.17
N ASN A 153 0.27 9.00 15.12
CA ASN A 153 0.31 9.77 13.88
C ASN A 153 1.67 10.46 13.72
N MET A 154 2.39 10.05 12.67
CA MET A 154 3.69 10.61 12.29
C MET A 154 3.49 11.86 11.41
N ASN A 155 3.25 13.01 12.03
CA ASN A 155 3.10 14.30 11.34
C ASN A 155 4.44 14.85 10.85
N ASN A 156 5.53 14.57 11.59
CA ASN A 156 6.87 14.97 11.19
C ASN A 156 7.47 13.99 10.19
N GLN A 157 7.30 14.28 8.90
CA GLN A 157 7.87 13.49 7.81
C GLN A 157 9.20 14.09 7.28
N GLY A 158 9.63 15.21 7.84
CA GLY A 158 10.87 15.91 7.44
C GLY A 158 12.10 15.51 8.25
N ASN A 159 11.95 14.73 9.33
CA ASN A 159 13.08 14.29 10.14
C ASN A 159 12.79 12.99 10.90
N TYR A 160 13.44 11.89 10.51
CA TYR A 160 13.29 10.59 11.15
C TYR A 160 13.86 10.51 12.56
N PHE A 161 14.73 11.45 12.93
CA PHE A 161 15.38 11.51 14.24
C PHE A 161 14.67 12.46 15.22
N SER A 162 13.46 12.91 14.90
CA SER A 162 12.69 13.81 15.75
C SER A 162 11.23 13.40 15.85
N ALA A 163 10.71 13.32 17.07
CA ALA A 163 9.29 13.09 17.34
C ALA A 163 8.45 14.38 17.35
N ALA A 164 9.06 15.53 17.14
CA ALA A 164 8.36 16.82 17.20
C ALA A 164 7.21 16.87 16.19
N GLY A 165 6.02 17.27 16.64
CA GLY A 165 4.82 17.34 15.82
C GLY A 165 4.04 16.03 15.68
N ASN A 166 4.56 14.90 16.19
CA ASN A 166 3.81 13.63 16.20
C ASN A 166 2.74 13.62 17.30
N ALA A 167 1.76 12.73 17.16
CA ALA A 167 0.67 12.60 18.12
C ALA A 167 0.37 11.13 18.43
N ILE A 168 0.07 10.83 19.70
CA ILE A 168 -0.48 9.54 20.15
C ILE A 168 -1.92 9.79 20.59
N ASP A 169 -2.86 8.99 20.06
CA ASP A 169 -4.30 9.12 20.33
C ASP A 169 -4.78 10.58 20.15
N ASP A 170 -4.34 11.19 19.05
CA ASP A 170 -4.59 12.59 18.65
C ASP A 170 -4.08 13.66 19.63
N LYS A 171 -3.23 13.27 20.60
CA LYS A 171 -2.56 14.18 21.54
C LYS A 171 -1.08 14.33 21.20
N PRO A 172 -0.53 15.56 21.20
CA PRO A 172 0.89 15.76 20.92
C PRO A 172 1.80 14.94 21.84
N VAL A 173 2.82 14.30 21.26
CA VAL A 173 3.86 13.61 22.05
C VAL A 173 4.91 14.61 22.54
N LYS A 174 5.61 14.26 23.62
CA LYS A 174 6.81 15.01 24.03
C LYS A 174 7.85 14.92 22.92
N PRO A 175 8.50 16.04 22.56
CA PRO A 175 9.62 15.99 21.62
C PRO A 175 10.69 14.99 22.09
N ALA A 176 11.10 14.13 21.18
CA ALA A 176 12.25 13.26 21.35
C ALA A 176 13.18 13.45 20.15
N THR A 177 14.49 13.29 20.36
CA THR A 177 15.52 13.53 19.36
C THR A 177 16.44 12.34 19.23
N ASN A 178 17.35 12.39 18.24
CA ASN A 178 18.39 11.37 18.06
C ASN A 178 19.27 11.16 19.32
N GLU A 179 19.49 12.20 20.10
CA GLU A 179 20.26 12.10 21.38
C GLU A 179 19.55 11.19 22.40
N SER A 180 18.23 11.07 22.31
CA SER A 180 17.43 10.12 23.10
C SER A 180 17.34 8.72 22.46
N GLY A 181 18.01 8.48 21.32
CA GLY A 181 17.92 7.23 20.57
C GLY A 181 16.65 7.11 19.71
N TYR A 182 15.89 8.20 19.54
CA TYR A 182 14.67 8.17 18.73
C TYR A 182 14.97 8.00 17.24
N TYR A 183 14.26 7.05 16.61
CA TYR A 183 14.22 6.90 15.16
C TYR A 183 12.80 6.48 14.73
N ALA A 184 12.22 7.22 13.79
CA ALA A 184 10.80 7.14 13.45
C ALA A 184 10.34 5.74 13.02
N THR A 185 11.14 5.02 12.24
CA THR A 185 10.81 3.65 11.79
C THR A 185 10.70 2.68 12.98
N ILE A 186 11.59 2.80 13.97
CA ILE A 186 11.53 2.02 15.21
C ILE A 186 10.29 2.42 16.03
N ALA A 187 10.04 3.73 16.18
CA ALA A 187 8.91 4.23 16.97
C ALA A 187 7.54 3.77 16.41
N ILE A 188 7.40 3.64 15.09
CA ILE A 188 6.20 3.08 14.46
C ILE A 188 6.00 1.62 14.88
N ALA A 189 7.04 0.81 14.83
CA ALA A 189 6.98 -0.60 15.22
C ALA A 189 6.76 -0.77 16.72
N ASP A 190 7.42 0.04 17.56
CA ASP A 190 7.22 0.03 19.01
C ASP A 190 5.76 0.29 19.37
N HIS A 191 5.15 1.33 18.80
CA HIS A 191 3.73 1.62 19.02
C HIS A 191 2.83 0.47 18.50
N ALA A 192 3.15 -0.12 17.33
CA ALA A 192 2.40 -1.25 16.82
C ALA A 192 2.47 -2.46 17.76
N ILE A 193 3.66 -2.76 18.28
CA ILE A 193 3.89 -3.83 19.25
C ILE A 193 3.16 -3.55 20.57
N ASP A 194 3.16 -2.31 21.04
CA ASP A 194 2.46 -1.93 22.28
C ASP A 194 0.93 -2.06 22.12
N CYS A 195 0.37 -1.68 20.96
CA CYS A 195 -1.03 -1.94 20.64
C CYS A 195 -1.36 -3.44 20.65
N LEU A 196 -0.48 -4.29 20.08
CA LEU A 196 -0.66 -5.73 20.05
C LEU A 196 -0.54 -6.37 21.45
N LYS A 197 0.38 -5.89 22.30
CA LYS A 197 0.50 -6.33 23.70
C LYS A 197 -0.74 -5.96 24.52
N ASP A 198 -1.21 -4.71 24.39
CA ASP A 198 -2.45 -4.25 25.03
C ASP A 198 -3.65 -5.09 24.55
N HIS A 199 -3.73 -5.36 23.23
CA HIS A 199 -4.76 -6.21 22.66
C HIS A 199 -4.75 -7.61 23.28
N ALA A 200 -3.58 -8.24 23.37
CA ALA A 200 -3.45 -9.58 23.97
C ALA A 200 -3.85 -9.61 25.45
N ALA A 201 -3.58 -8.54 26.21
CA ALA A 201 -3.90 -8.45 27.62
C ALA A 201 -5.37 -8.13 27.88
N ASN A 202 -5.98 -7.22 27.10
CA ASN A 202 -7.26 -6.61 27.42
C ASN A 202 -8.38 -6.91 26.41
N HIS A 203 -8.05 -7.46 25.22
CA HIS A 203 -8.98 -7.64 24.09
C HIS A 203 -8.81 -8.98 23.35
N ALA A 204 -8.17 -9.97 23.96
CA ALA A 204 -7.76 -11.24 23.33
C ALA A 204 -8.88 -12.02 22.61
N GLY A 205 -10.14 -11.79 22.98
CA GLY A 205 -11.32 -12.43 22.34
C GLY A 205 -11.86 -11.68 21.12
N GLN A 206 -11.30 -10.52 20.77
CA GLN A 206 -11.75 -9.69 19.66
C GLN A 206 -10.79 -9.82 18.47
N PRO A 207 -11.27 -9.78 17.23
CA PRO A 207 -10.39 -9.58 16.09
C PRO A 207 -9.90 -8.14 16.03
N PHE A 208 -8.76 -7.91 15.36
CA PHE A 208 -8.23 -6.57 15.17
C PHE A 208 -7.90 -6.27 13.70
N PHE A 209 -7.98 -4.99 13.37
CA PHE A 209 -7.40 -4.37 12.18
C PHE A 209 -6.28 -3.43 12.60
N HIS A 210 -5.09 -3.61 12.05
CA HIS A 210 -3.96 -2.73 12.31
C HIS A 210 -3.38 -2.16 11.01
N TYR A 211 -3.48 -0.87 10.83
CA TYR A 211 -2.83 -0.15 9.73
C TYR A 211 -1.46 0.36 10.20
N VAL A 212 -0.38 -0.31 9.75
CA VAL A 212 1.01 0.05 10.04
C VAL A 212 1.58 0.76 8.83
N ALA A 213 1.70 2.07 8.90
CA ALA A 213 2.04 2.95 7.79
C ALA A 213 3.42 3.58 8.01
N PHE A 214 4.47 2.90 7.56
CA PHE A 214 5.82 3.44 7.64
C PHE A 214 5.95 4.72 6.81
N ILE A 215 6.89 5.58 7.21
CA ILE A 215 7.35 6.72 6.41
C ILE A 215 8.59 6.35 5.58
N ALA A 216 9.26 5.24 5.90
CA ALA A 216 10.41 4.73 5.14
C ALA A 216 9.96 4.09 3.81
N PRO A 217 10.78 4.24 2.74
CA PRO A 217 12.02 5.01 2.62
C PRO A 217 11.85 6.43 2.03
N HIS A 218 10.72 7.13 2.28
CA HIS A 218 10.47 8.50 1.81
C HIS A 218 11.59 9.46 2.25
N PHE A 219 11.92 10.44 1.40
CA PHE A 219 12.88 11.49 1.76
C PHE A 219 12.40 12.37 2.93
N PRO A 220 13.30 13.02 3.68
CA PRO A 220 14.76 13.00 3.53
C PRO A 220 15.32 11.61 3.83
N LEU A 221 16.37 11.23 3.07
CA LEU A 221 17.06 9.97 3.27
C LEU A 221 17.82 10.03 4.60
N HIS A 222 17.21 9.48 5.62
CA HIS A 222 17.72 9.42 6.99
C HIS A 222 17.80 7.96 7.44
N ALA A 223 18.98 7.48 7.84
CA ALA A 223 19.16 6.12 8.33
C ALA A 223 20.18 6.05 9.45
N LEU A 224 20.08 4.99 10.25
CA LEU A 224 21.03 4.74 11.32
C LEU A 224 22.42 4.41 10.74
N PRO A 225 23.53 4.93 11.31
CA PRO A 225 24.87 4.72 10.78
C PRO A 225 25.25 3.24 10.58
N GLN A 226 24.84 2.37 11.50
CA GLN A 226 25.09 0.92 11.41
C GLN A 226 24.35 0.25 10.24
N ASP A 227 23.18 0.77 9.85
CA ASP A 227 22.44 0.26 8.71
C ASP A 227 23.03 0.76 7.39
N ILE A 228 23.46 2.04 7.33
CA ILE A 228 24.17 2.60 6.18
C ILE A 228 25.47 1.81 5.91
N ALA A 229 26.21 1.45 6.96
CA ALA A 229 27.46 0.73 6.85
C ALA A 229 27.34 -0.61 6.09
N LYS A 230 26.18 -1.29 6.15
CA LYS A 230 25.91 -2.54 5.42
C LYS A 230 25.91 -2.35 3.90
N TYR A 231 25.63 -1.15 3.42
CA TYR A 231 25.42 -0.82 2.01
C TYR A 231 26.48 0.12 1.45
N ARG A 232 27.45 0.51 2.27
CA ARG A 232 28.55 1.39 1.82
C ARG A 232 29.21 0.78 0.59
N ASP A 233 29.44 1.61 -0.42
CA ASP A 233 30.11 1.27 -1.69
C ASP A 233 29.42 0.20 -2.56
N LYS A 234 28.27 -0.34 -2.13
CA LYS A 234 27.55 -1.39 -2.86
C LYS A 234 27.00 -0.92 -4.21
N TYR A 235 26.76 0.37 -4.37
CA TYR A 235 26.08 0.93 -5.53
C TYR A 235 27.00 1.71 -6.49
N LEU A 236 28.31 1.55 -6.36
CA LEU A 236 29.30 2.24 -7.21
C LEU A 236 29.26 1.77 -8.68
N ALA A 237 28.67 0.61 -8.98
CA ALA A 237 28.44 0.16 -10.35
C ALA A 237 27.33 0.95 -11.08
N GLY A 238 26.52 1.70 -10.34
CA GLY A 238 25.51 2.61 -10.86
C GLY A 238 24.13 1.99 -11.13
N TRP A 239 23.23 2.87 -11.54
CA TRP A 239 21.83 2.51 -11.72
C TRP A 239 21.56 1.60 -12.92
N GLU A 240 22.30 1.72 -14.05
CA GLU A 240 22.12 0.82 -15.18
C GLU A 240 22.48 -0.64 -14.79
N ALA A 241 23.67 -0.84 -14.19
CA ALA A 241 24.09 -2.17 -13.74
C ALA A 241 23.11 -2.76 -12.72
N MET A 242 22.60 -1.94 -11.79
CA MET A 242 21.62 -2.36 -10.82
C MET A 242 20.29 -2.77 -11.48
N ARG A 243 19.82 -2.00 -12.49
CA ARG A 243 18.61 -2.31 -13.25
C ARG A 243 18.71 -3.65 -13.96
N GLU A 244 19.83 -3.90 -14.64
CA GLU A 244 20.08 -5.17 -15.33
C GLU A 244 20.07 -6.36 -14.37
N VAL A 245 20.73 -6.25 -13.23
CA VAL A 245 20.77 -7.32 -12.21
C VAL A 245 19.38 -7.58 -11.63
N ARG A 246 18.66 -6.54 -11.25
CA ARG A 246 17.30 -6.67 -10.71
C ARG A 246 16.34 -7.24 -11.74
N PHE A 247 16.41 -6.79 -12.97
CA PHE A 247 15.60 -7.30 -14.09
C PHE A 247 15.86 -8.78 -14.37
N GLY A 248 17.13 -9.19 -14.40
CA GLY A 248 17.52 -10.61 -14.55
C GLY A 248 16.84 -11.48 -13.47
N ARG A 249 16.94 -11.08 -12.21
CA ARG A 249 16.30 -11.80 -11.08
C ARG A 249 14.78 -11.83 -11.20
N GLN A 250 14.15 -10.72 -11.59
CA GLN A 250 12.69 -10.67 -11.78
C GLN A 250 12.21 -11.63 -12.85
N LYS A 251 12.99 -11.79 -13.95
CA LYS A 251 12.71 -12.79 -15.00
C LYS A 251 12.86 -14.22 -14.47
N GLU A 252 13.93 -14.50 -13.76
CA GLU A 252 14.17 -15.81 -13.14
C GLU A 252 13.06 -16.19 -12.15
N MET A 253 12.55 -15.21 -11.40
CA MET A 253 11.43 -15.40 -10.47
C MET A 253 10.06 -15.47 -11.16
N GLY A 254 9.95 -15.21 -12.46
CA GLY A 254 8.68 -15.13 -13.18
C GLY A 254 7.80 -13.93 -12.85
N ILE A 255 8.36 -12.92 -12.17
CA ILE A 255 7.62 -11.71 -11.72
C ILE A 255 7.23 -10.84 -12.92
N VAL A 256 8.10 -10.77 -13.93
CA VAL A 256 7.88 -9.97 -15.13
C VAL A 256 8.12 -10.78 -16.41
N ASN A 257 7.26 -10.53 -17.40
CA ASN A 257 7.41 -11.02 -18.76
C ASN A 257 7.36 -9.81 -19.70
N THR A 258 8.42 -9.01 -19.70
CA THR A 258 8.54 -7.78 -20.49
C THR A 258 10.01 -7.50 -20.78
N THR A 259 10.32 -6.39 -21.41
CA THR A 259 11.68 -5.88 -21.59
C THR A 259 12.05 -4.94 -20.44
N LEU A 260 13.33 -4.68 -20.25
CA LEU A 260 13.78 -3.59 -19.40
C LEU A 260 13.50 -2.26 -20.10
N SER A 261 12.85 -1.32 -19.41
CA SER A 261 12.61 0.01 -19.98
C SER A 261 13.91 0.75 -20.23
N ALA A 262 13.96 1.56 -21.29
CA ALA A 262 15.09 2.46 -21.53
C ALA A 262 15.24 3.48 -20.40
N LEU A 263 16.47 3.91 -20.15
CA LEU A 263 16.74 5.01 -19.23
C LEU A 263 16.30 6.34 -19.85
N GLU A 264 15.36 7.05 -19.21
CA GLU A 264 14.76 8.27 -19.75
C GLU A 264 15.64 9.49 -19.42
N ARG A 265 16.71 9.70 -20.15
CA ARG A 265 17.75 10.74 -19.91
C ARG A 265 17.19 12.16 -19.73
N ASN A 266 16.05 12.47 -20.31
CA ASN A 266 15.44 13.80 -20.29
C ASN A 266 14.38 13.96 -19.19
N VAL A 267 14.04 12.89 -18.45
CA VAL A 267 13.05 12.92 -17.37
C VAL A 267 13.75 13.26 -16.06
N GLY A 268 13.46 14.44 -15.55
CA GLY A 268 13.96 14.92 -14.26
C GLY A 268 12.92 14.78 -13.15
N PRO A 269 13.15 15.48 -12.02
CA PRO A 269 12.17 15.56 -10.94
C PRO A 269 10.82 16.11 -11.44
N PRO A 270 9.69 15.66 -10.86
CA PRO A 270 8.37 16.14 -11.27
C PRO A 270 8.11 17.61 -10.92
N TYR A 271 8.90 18.15 -9.99
CA TYR A 271 8.81 19.53 -9.54
C TYR A 271 10.15 20.23 -9.67
N ALA A 272 10.15 21.51 -10.07
CA ALA A 272 11.35 22.30 -10.22
C ALA A 272 11.72 22.99 -8.90
N PHE A 273 12.84 22.56 -8.31
CA PHE A 273 13.46 23.21 -7.14
C PHE A 273 14.94 23.48 -7.45
N PRO A 274 15.26 24.48 -8.30
CA PRO A 274 16.62 24.74 -8.76
C PRO A 274 17.61 25.06 -7.62
N ASP A 275 17.14 25.72 -6.57
CA ASP A 275 17.97 26.05 -5.42
C ASP A 275 18.33 24.80 -4.59
N ALA A 276 17.52 23.76 -4.59
CA ALA A 276 17.83 22.51 -3.90
C ALA A 276 19.07 21.84 -4.52
N ILE A 277 19.18 21.80 -5.86
CA ILE A 277 20.34 21.22 -6.55
C ILE A 277 21.60 22.00 -6.20
N LYS A 278 21.51 23.34 -6.20
CA LYS A 278 22.63 24.21 -5.84
C LYS A 278 23.10 23.98 -4.38
N GLN A 279 22.17 23.80 -3.46
CA GLN A 279 22.48 23.55 -2.04
C GLN A 279 23.07 22.16 -1.80
N LEU A 280 22.64 21.14 -2.57
CA LEU A 280 23.14 19.77 -2.48
C LEU A 280 24.57 19.61 -3.03
N GLY A 281 25.04 20.59 -3.80
CA GLY A 281 26.43 20.67 -4.27
C GLY A 281 26.69 19.88 -5.56
N PRO A 282 27.97 19.80 -5.98
CA PRO A 282 28.36 19.31 -7.31
C PRO A 282 28.17 17.80 -7.51
N GLY A 283 28.00 17.04 -6.43
CA GLY A 283 27.68 15.61 -6.50
C GLY A 283 26.24 15.30 -6.94
N GLU A 284 25.35 16.31 -6.91
CA GLU A 284 23.95 16.09 -7.26
C GLU A 284 23.70 16.17 -8.77
N VAL A 285 22.83 15.27 -9.26
CA VAL A 285 22.39 15.23 -10.66
C VAL A 285 20.88 15.10 -10.75
N ASN A 286 20.25 15.89 -11.61
CA ASN A 286 18.78 15.95 -11.74
C ASN A 286 18.23 15.20 -12.95
N ARG A 287 19.03 14.31 -13.53
CA ARG A 287 18.66 13.48 -14.68
C ARG A 287 19.29 12.09 -14.52
N PRO A 288 18.67 11.04 -15.04
CA PRO A 288 19.29 9.73 -15.08
C PRO A 288 20.26 9.64 -16.27
N LEU A 289 21.36 10.37 -16.15
CA LEU A 289 22.43 10.33 -17.15
C LEU A 289 23.10 8.95 -17.13
N PRO A 290 23.71 8.49 -18.24
CA PRO A 290 24.53 7.30 -18.23
C PRO A 290 25.60 7.37 -17.16
N TRP A 291 25.75 6.31 -16.36
CA TRP A 291 26.66 6.31 -15.21
C TRP A 291 28.10 6.66 -15.58
N GLY A 292 28.54 6.23 -16.77
CA GLY A 292 29.88 6.51 -17.28
C GLY A 292 30.12 7.99 -17.61
N GLU A 293 29.06 8.79 -17.82
CA GLU A 293 29.15 10.23 -18.09
C GLU A 293 29.29 11.06 -16.81
N LEU A 294 29.04 10.46 -15.63
CA LEU A 294 29.15 11.15 -14.35
C LEU A 294 30.59 11.28 -13.89
N THR A 295 30.91 12.40 -13.20
CA THR A 295 32.18 12.53 -12.49
C THR A 295 32.28 11.52 -11.34
N GLU A 296 33.51 11.28 -10.84
CA GLU A 296 33.69 10.38 -9.70
C GLU A 296 32.94 10.90 -8.45
N GLU A 297 32.96 12.22 -8.22
CA GLU A 297 32.22 12.85 -7.12
C GLU A 297 30.70 12.57 -7.23
N GLN A 298 30.13 12.77 -8.41
CA GLN A 298 28.72 12.48 -8.68
C GLN A 298 28.41 11.00 -8.44
N ARG A 299 29.21 10.08 -8.98
CA ARG A 299 29.00 8.64 -8.76
C ARG A 299 29.02 8.25 -7.28
N ARG A 300 30.00 8.75 -6.53
CA ARG A 300 30.09 8.48 -5.08
C ARG A 300 28.91 9.06 -4.32
N PHE A 301 28.51 10.29 -4.63
CA PHE A 301 27.38 10.94 -3.98
C PHE A 301 26.06 10.20 -4.26
N GLN A 302 25.79 9.87 -5.53
CA GLN A 302 24.59 9.12 -5.90
C GLN A 302 24.57 7.73 -5.27
N ALA A 303 25.69 6.99 -5.29
CA ALA A 303 25.81 5.68 -4.64
C ALA A 303 25.57 5.77 -3.13
N THR A 304 26.02 6.83 -2.47
CA THR A 304 25.77 7.10 -1.06
C THR A 304 24.26 7.27 -0.79
N LYS A 305 23.55 8.03 -1.62
CA LYS A 305 22.09 8.20 -1.49
C LYS A 305 21.36 6.84 -1.59
N MET A 306 21.75 6.01 -2.56
CA MET A 306 21.16 4.67 -2.69
C MET A 306 21.50 3.78 -1.49
N ALA A 307 22.69 3.87 -0.92
CA ALA A 307 23.07 3.13 0.29
C ALA A 307 22.19 3.52 1.49
N ILE A 308 21.87 4.81 1.63
CA ILE A 308 20.97 5.28 2.69
C ILE A 308 19.54 4.79 2.45
N HIS A 309 19.03 4.87 1.21
CA HIS A 309 17.72 4.34 0.85
C HIS A 309 17.62 2.83 1.18
N ALA A 310 18.61 2.05 0.80
CA ALA A 310 18.68 0.63 1.11
C ALA A 310 18.70 0.36 2.63
N ALA A 311 19.43 1.16 3.40
CA ALA A 311 19.47 1.09 4.86
C ALA A 311 18.10 1.38 5.49
N MET A 312 17.32 2.32 4.92
CA MET A 312 15.97 2.62 5.38
C MET A 312 15.00 1.46 5.12
N VAL A 313 15.11 0.81 3.96
CA VAL A 313 14.30 -0.37 3.60
C VAL A 313 14.66 -1.57 4.48
N ASP A 314 15.96 -1.86 4.67
CA ASP A 314 16.46 -2.92 5.58
C ASP A 314 15.97 -2.69 7.01
N ARG A 315 16.06 -1.46 7.54
CA ARG A 315 15.55 -1.15 8.87
C ARG A 315 14.04 -1.39 8.97
N MET A 316 13.27 -0.97 7.97
CA MET A 316 11.83 -1.23 7.94
C MET A 316 11.53 -2.73 7.97
N ASP A 317 12.27 -3.56 7.23
CA ASP A 317 12.12 -5.01 7.26
C ASP A 317 12.44 -5.60 8.63
N GLN A 318 13.49 -5.12 9.31
CA GLN A 318 13.80 -5.54 10.68
C GLN A 318 12.64 -5.23 11.64
N GLU A 319 12.03 -4.06 11.52
CA GLU A 319 10.89 -3.64 12.34
C GLU A 319 9.61 -4.46 12.03
N ILE A 320 9.39 -4.81 10.76
CA ILE A 320 8.34 -5.77 10.37
C ILE A 320 8.57 -7.13 11.04
N GLY A 321 9.82 -7.58 11.10
CA GLY A 321 10.20 -8.81 11.81
C GLY A 321 9.82 -8.78 13.30
N ARG A 322 10.00 -7.64 13.97
CA ARG A 322 9.60 -7.45 15.38
C ARG A 322 8.08 -7.54 15.56
N ILE A 323 7.30 -6.93 14.65
CA ILE A 323 5.82 -7.02 14.68
C ILE A 323 5.37 -8.47 14.49
N ILE A 324 5.97 -9.20 13.52
CA ILE A 324 5.69 -10.63 13.29
C ILE A 324 6.02 -11.46 14.53
N ALA A 325 7.15 -11.19 15.18
CA ALA A 325 7.54 -11.86 16.41
C ALA A 325 6.50 -11.64 17.54
N GLN A 326 5.95 -10.43 17.66
CA GLN A 326 4.89 -10.13 18.63
C GLN A 326 3.59 -10.89 18.31
N LEU A 327 3.19 -10.99 17.03
CA LEU A 327 2.03 -11.80 16.62
C LEU A 327 2.21 -13.29 17.00
N LYS A 328 3.41 -13.83 16.82
CA LYS A 328 3.74 -15.21 17.23
C LYS A 328 3.70 -15.37 18.75
N ALA A 329 4.27 -14.43 19.50
CA ALA A 329 4.27 -14.44 20.96
C ALA A 329 2.85 -14.46 21.56
N MET A 330 1.91 -13.71 20.96
CA MET A 330 0.51 -13.68 21.36
C MET A 330 -0.36 -14.77 20.71
N LYS A 331 0.25 -15.72 19.97
CA LYS A 331 -0.41 -16.83 19.25
C LYS A 331 -1.49 -16.38 18.24
N ALA A 332 -1.37 -15.19 17.71
CA ALA A 332 -2.30 -14.64 16.74
C ALA A 332 -1.84 -14.80 15.29
N TYR A 333 -0.57 -15.14 15.06
CA TYR A 333 0.06 -15.16 13.74
C TYR A 333 -0.67 -16.04 12.72
N GLU A 334 -1.09 -17.24 13.13
CA GLU A 334 -1.71 -18.21 12.22
C GLU A 334 -3.05 -17.67 11.64
N ASN A 335 -3.84 -16.96 12.45
CA ASN A 335 -5.12 -16.37 12.01
C ASN A 335 -5.03 -14.85 11.82
N THR A 336 -3.87 -14.36 11.39
CA THR A 336 -3.69 -12.97 10.97
C THR A 336 -3.33 -12.93 9.49
N ILE A 337 -4.16 -12.24 8.70
CA ILE A 337 -3.81 -11.91 7.32
C ILE A 337 -2.96 -10.64 7.30
N ILE A 338 -1.79 -10.73 6.68
CA ILE A 338 -0.83 -9.64 6.55
C ILE A 338 -0.72 -9.24 5.08
N PHE A 339 -1.02 -7.98 4.79
CA PHE A 339 -0.77 -7.33 3.51
C PHE A 339 0.44 -6.43 3.64
N PHE A 340 1.34 -6.48 2.67
CA PHE A 340 2.43 -5.51 2.53
C PHE A 340 2.39 -4.89 1.14
N ALA A 341 2.43 -3.56 1.05
CA ALA A 341 2.53 -2.83 -0.22
C ALA A 341 3.30 -1.51 -0.05
N SER A 342 3.58 -0.82 -1.17
CA SER A 342 4.03 0.57 -1.17
C SER A 342 2.94 1.49 -1.71
N ASP A 343 2.88 2.74 -1.24
CA ASP A 343 1.83 3.68 -1.61
C ASP A 343 2.03 4.34 -2.99
N ASN A 344 3.22 4.29 -3.53
CA ASN A 344 3.58 4.65 -4.90
C ASN A 344 4.96 4.07 -5.24
N GLY A 345 5.34 4.18 -6.51
CA GLY A 345 6.70 3.86 -6.92
C GLY A 345 7.74 4.79 -6.30
N ALA A 346 9.02 4.44 -6.42
CA ALA A 346 10.14 5.25 -5.91
C ALA A 346 10.12 6.66 -6.50
N SER A 347 10.56 7.62 -5.70
CA SER A 347 10.47 9.06 -5.99
C SER A 347 11.69 9.60 -6.70
N ALA A 348 11.46 10.34 -7.78
CA ALA A 348 12.47 11.17 -8.45
C ALA A 348 12.51 12.62 -7.91
N GLU A 349 11.74 12.94 -6.89
CA GLU A 349 11.69 14.28 -6.32
C GLU A 349 13.06 14.70 -5.80
N MET A 350 13.38 15.98 -5.98
CA MET A 350 14.60 16.61 -5.48
C MET A 350 14.22 17.96 -4.88
N MET A 351 14.25 18.06 -3.56
CA MET A 351 13.88 19.28 -2.85
C MET A 351 14.60 19.36 -1.50
N ILE A 352 14.66 20.55 -0.96
CA ILE A 352 15.00 20.80 0.45
C ILE A 352 13.84 21.56 1.04
N ARG A 353 13.30 21.06 2.17
CA ARG A 353 12.20 21.71 2.90
C ARG A 353 12.75 22.49 4.11
N ASP A 354 11.83 23.08 4.85
CA ASP A 354 12.10 23.79 6.10
C ASP A 354 12.96 22.94 7.05
N GLY A 355 13.99 23.54 7.62
CA GLY A 355 15.04 22.85 8.37
C GLY A 355 16.36 22.72 7.59
N GLY A 356 16.30 22.91 6.28
CA GLY A 356 17.47 23.03 5.42
C GLY A 356 18.26 21.73 5.25
N HIS A 357 19.43 21.88 4.62
CA HIS A 357 20.45 20.86 4.44
C HIS A 357 21.79 21.44 4.91
N ASP A 358 22.44 20.76 5.83
CA ASP A 358 23.81 21.08 6.24
C ASP A 358 24.78 20.24 5.39
N PRO A 359 25.52 20.86 4.43
CA PRO A 359 26.44 20.12 3.57
C PRO A 359 27.64 19.52 4.32
N GLN A 360 27.89 19.94 5.57
CA GLN A 360 28.93 19.35 6.43
C GLN A 360 28.42 18.18 7.27
N ALA A 361 27.10 17.97 7.33
CA ALA A 361 26.54 16.86 8.08
C ALA A 361 26.80 15.53 7.36
N PRO A 362 27.07 14.45 8.11
CA PRO A 362 27.16 13.13 7.51
C PRO A 362 25.91 12.79 6.70
N PRO A 363 26.03 12.29 5.46
CA PRO A 363 24.89 11.87 4.67
C PRO A 363 24.02 10.84 5.41
N GLY A 364 22.71 11.05 5.40
CA GLY A 364 21.76 10.21 6.12
C GLY A 364 21.53 10.57 7.59
N SER A 365 22.23 11.59 8.12
CA SER A 365 22.04 12.08 9.49
C SER A 365 20.89 13.09 9.59
N ALA A 366 20.48 13.42 10.81
CA ALA A 366 19.36 14.32 11.11
C ALA A 366 19.45 15.74 10.49
N LYS A 367 20.65 16.20 10.16
CA LYS A 367 20.90 17.52 9.55
C LYS A 367 21.11 17.46 8.03
N SER A 368 21.21 16.26 7.44
CA SER A 368 21.28 16.11 5.98
C SER A 368 19.87 16.08 5.41
N TYR A 369 19.64 16.67 4.25
CA TYR A 369 18.37 16.57 3.54
C TYR A 369 18.63 16.09 2.11
N LEU A 370 18.55 14.78 1.92
CA LEU A 370 18.82 14.12 0.64
C LEU A 370 17.56 13.48 0.10
N CYS A 371 17.40 13.48 -1.22
CA CYS A 371 16.37 12.77 -1.96
C CYS A 371 17.03 11.73 -2.87
N LEU A 372 16.35 10.63 -3.19
CA LEU A 372 16.91 9.58 -4.04
C LEU A 372 17.28 10.11 -5.43
N GLY A 373 16.37 10.90 -6.02
CA GLY A 373 16.54 11.48 -7.34
C GLY A 373 16.27 10.50 -8.49
N PRO A 374 16.24 11.02 -9.76
CA PRO A 374 15.74 10.25 -10.91
C PRO A 374 16.60 9.05 -11.30
N GLY A 375 17.91 9.08 -11.05
CA GLY A 375 18.81 7.99 -11.41
C GLY A 375 18.47 6.70 -10.66
N PHE A 376 18.65 6.68 -9.35
CA PHE A 376 18.36 5.48 -8.56
C PHE A 376 16.88 5.20 -8.36
N SER A 377 15.98 6.18 -8.45
CA SER A 377 14.55 5.86 -8.44
C SER A 377 14.14 5.07 -9.69
N SER A 378 14.79 5.29 -10.85
CA SER A 378 14.59 4.44 -12.03
C SER A 378 15.04 2.99 -11.79
N ALA A 379 16.10 2.80 -11.00
CA ALA A 379 16.57 1.48 -10.63
C ALA A 379 15.62 0.80 -9.61
N CYS A 380 15.10 1.54 -8.65
CA CYS A 380 14.12 1.04 -7.68
C CYS A 380 12.80 0.64 -8.34
N ASN A 381 12.40 1.30 -9.44
CA ASN A 381 11.17 0.98 -10.20
C ASN A 381 11.39 -0.05 -11.32
N THR A 382 12.57 -0.69 -11.40
CA THR A 382 12.87 -1.72 -12.42
C THR A 382 11.76 -2.77 -12.50
N PRO A 383 11.27 -3.16 -13.69
CA PRO A 383 11.76 -2.80 -15.03
C PRO A 383 11.04 -1.60 -15.67
N PHE A 384 10.20 -0.92 -14.93
CA PHE A 384 9.25 0.04 -15.42
C PHE A 384 9.87 1.44 -15.61
N ARG A 385 9.23 2.25 -16.45
CA ARG A 385 9.61 3.64 -16.68
C ARG A 385 8.83 4.58 -15.77
N ARG A 386 9.35 5.79 -15.61
CA ARG A 386 8.81 6.86 -14.75
C ARG A 386 8.86 6.51 -13.26
N HIS A 387 8.26 7.38 -12.47
CA HIS A 387 8.42 7.45 -11.02
C HIS A 387 7.10 7.89 -10.37
N LYS A 388 7.06 7.94 -9.05
CA LYS A 388 6.03 8.63 -8.26
C LYS A 388 5.58 9.92 -8.96
N THR A 389 4.32 10.25 -8.93
CA THR A 389 3.63 11.35 -9.61
C THR A 389 3.15 11.01 -11.02
N TRP A 390 3.90 10.21 -11.80
CA TRP A 390 3.45 9.75 -13.11
C TRP A 390 2.59 8.48 -13.00
N VAL A 391 1.57 8.38 -13.86
CA VAL A 391 0.68 7.21 -13.93
C VAL A 391 1.15 6.13 -14.92
N HIS A 392 2.40 6.21 -15.34
CA HIS A 392 3.11 5.12 -16.01
C HIS A 392 3.45 4.02 -14.99
N GLU A 393 3.78 2.82 -15.49
CA GLU A 393 3.96 1.64 -14.64
C GLU A 393 4.91 1.87 -13.46
N GLY A 394 6.02 2.60 -13.64
CA GLY A 394 6.97 2.87 -12.55
C GLY A 394 6.43 3.78 -11.43
N GLY A 395 5.40 4.57 -11.71
CA GLY A 395 4.75 5.38 -10.67
C GLY A 395 3.64 4.67 -9.91
N ILE A 396 2.92 3.76 -10.59
CA ILE A 396 1.70 3.15 -10.05
C ILE A 396 1.83 1.66 -9.69
N SER A 397 2.79 0.94 -10.25
CA SER A 397 2.97 -0.49 -9.97
C SER A 397 3.93 -0.70 -8.82
N THR A 398 3.47 -1.36 -7.76
CA THR A 398 4.25 -1.61 -6.53
C THR A 398 4.10 -3.05 -6.07
N PRO A 399 5.00 -3.54 -5.18
CA PRO A 399 4.84 -4.85 -4.57
C PRO A 399 3.52 -4.96 -3.81
N LEU A 400 2.89 -6.15 -3.88
CA LEU A 400 1.89 -6.59 -2.91
C LEU A 400 2.23 -8.02 -2.48
N VAL A 401 2.49 -8.20 -1.19
CA VAL A 401 2.60 -9.51 -0.54
C VAL A 401 1.37 -9.73 0.31
N VAL A 402 0.75 -10.91 0.19
CA VAL A 402 -0.38 -11.33 1.03
C VAL A 402 -0.01 -12.62 1.74
N HIS A 403 -0.04 -12.63 3.06
CA HIS A 403 0.34 -13.77 3.89
C HIS A 403 -0.74 -14.09 4.91
N TRP A 404 -1.26 -15.32 4.91
CA TRP A 404 -2.25 -15.77 5.90
C TRP A 404 -2.15 -17.29 6.09
N PRO A 405 -1.44 -17.78 7.10
CA PRO A 405 -1.19 -19.21 7.28
C PRO A 405 -2.45 -20.06 7.36
N ALA A 406 -3.47 -19.61 8.11
CA ALA A 406 -4.71 -20.37 8.29
C ALA A 406 -5.66 -20.32 7.08
N GLY A 407 -5.57 -19.28 6.23
CA GLY A 407 -6.56 -19.04 5.17
C GLY A 407 -6.05 -19.20 3.75
N ILE A 408 -4.73 -19.19 3.52
CA ILE A 408 -4.12 -19.32 2.18
C ILE A 408 -3.25 -20.57 2.16
N SER A 409 -3.70 -21.58 1.41
CA SER A 409 -2.94 -22.84 1.24
C SER A 409 -1.81 -22.72 0.22
N ALA A 410 -1.96 -21.85 -0.77
CA ALA A 410 -0.95 -21.54 -1.78
C ALA A 410 0.24 -20.81 -1.14
N LYS A 411 1.47 -21.31 -1.37
CA LYS A 411 2.67 -20.74 -0.75
C LYS A 411 3.74 -20.42 -1.79
N GLY A 412 4.26 -19.20 -1.73
CA GLY A 412 5.31 -18.72 -2.64
C GLY A 412 4.83 -18.48 -4.07
N GLU A 413 3.52 -18.54 -4.32
CA GLU A 413 2.95 -18.41 -5.65
C GLU A 413 2.80 -16.96 -6.11
N LEU A 414 2.82 -16.77 -7.42
CA LEU A 414 2.56 -15.50 -8.08
C LEU A 414 1.07 -15.36 -8.41
N ARG A 415 0.60 -14.12 -8.40
CA ARG A 415 -0.73 -13.72 -8.91
C ARG A 415 -0.52 -12.62 -9.95
N HIS A 416 -0.91 -12.92 -11.17
CA HIS A 416 -0.73 -12.01 -12.31
C HIS A 416 -1.97 -11.17 -12.60
N THR A 417 -3.04 -11.36 -11.84
CA THR A 417 -4.26 -10.58 -12.00
C THR A 417 -4.02 -9.10 -11.68
N PRO A 418 -4.46 -8.17 -12.54
CA PRO A 418 -4.48 -6.75 -12.20
C PRO A 418 -5.32 -6.48 -10.97
N SER A 419 -4.76 -5.75 -10.03
CA SER A 419 -5.40 -5.37 -8.76
C SER A 419 -4.99 -3.95 -8.36
N HIS A 420 -5.77 -3.30 -7.51
CA HIS A 420 -5.56 -1.91 -7.14
C HIS A 420 -5.80 -1.68 -5.65
N VAL A 421 -5.25 -0.63 -5.07
CA VAL A 421 -5.44 -0.31 -3.64
C VAL A 421 -6.91 -0.16 -3.23
N ILE A 422 -7.81 0.19 -4.18
CA ILE A 422 -9.26 0.25 -3.93
C ILE A 422 -9.87 -1.12 -3.61
N ASP A 423 -9.20 -2.21 -3.97
CA ASP A 423 -9.65 -3.59 -3.77
C ASP A 423 -9.47 -4.06 -2.32
N PHE A 424 -8.69 -3.35 -1.52
CA PHE A 424 -8.42 -3.74 -0.15
C PHE A 424 -9.69 -3.76 0.72
N VAL A 425 -10.50 -2.71 0.66
CA VAL A 425 -11.74 -2.63 1.47
C VAL A 425 -12.70 -3.78 1.15
N PRO A 426 -13.12 -4.01 -0.12
CA PRO A 426 -14.01 -5.13 -0.43
C PRO A 426 -13.39 -6.50 -0.08
N THR A 427 -12.07 -6.66 -0.23
CA THR A 427 -11.37 -7.90 0.17
C THR A 427 -11.49 -8.15 1.67
N VAL A 428 -11.19 -7.16 2.50
CA VAL A 428 -11.29 -7.31 3.96
C VAL A 428 -12.74 -7.56 4.38
N LEU A 429 -13.70 -6.81 3.85
CA LEU A 429 -15.11 -6.98 4.20
C LEU A 429 -15.63 -8.38 3.87
N GLU A 430 -15.24 -8.93 2.70
CA GLU A 430 -15.58 -10.33 2.34
C GLU A 430 -14.95 -11.33 3.31
N LEU A 431 -13.65 -11.19 3.62
CA LEU A 431 -12.93 -12.10 4.53
C LEU A 431 -13.53 -12.15 5.93
N VAL A 432 -14.06 -11.04 6.42
CA VAL A 432 -14.64 -10.96 7.77
C VAL A 432 -16.17 -11.10 7.79
N GLY A 433 -16.79 -11.32 6.63
CA GLY A 433 -18.24 -11.52 6.50
C GLY A 433 -19.05 -10.26 6.81
N VAL A 434 -18.52 -9.07 6.52
CA VAL A 434 -19.18 -7.79 6.74
C VAL A 434 -19.68 -7.23 5.42
N GLN A 435 -20.96 -6.92 5.35
CA GLN A 435 -21.54 -6.23 4.21
C GLN A 435 -21.42 -4.70 4.39
N LYS A 436 -20.97 -4.02 3.34
CA LYS A 436 -20.98 -2.56 3.32
C LYS A 436 -22.44 -2.07 3.34
N PRO A 437 -22.79 -1.14 4.24
CA PRO A 437 -24.16 -0.59 4.25
C PRO A 437 -24.41 0.22 2.98
N LYS A 438 -25.69 0.29 2.57
CA LYS A 438 -26.09 1.08 1.41
C LYS A 438 -26.30 2.56 1.73
N GLU A 439 -26.41 2.88 3.02
CA GLU A 439 -26.66 4.23 3.50
C GLU A 439 -25.80 4.53 4.73
N TRP A 440 -25.45 5.77 4.94
CA TRP A 440 -24.79 6.29 6.14
C TRP A 440 -25.52 7.55 6.61
N LYS A 441 -26.13 7.49 7.81
CA LYS A 441 -26.92 8.59 8.40
C LYS A 441 -27.99 9.15 7.44
N GLY A 442 -28.64 8.27 6.69
CA GLY A 442 -29.69 8.66 5.73
C GLY A 442 -29.18 9.07 4.33
N GLU A 443 -27.87 9.14 4.14
CA GLU A 443 -27.27 9.48 2.84
C GLU A 443 -26.86 8.18 2.11
N PRO A 444 -27.19 8.02 0.82
CA PRO A 444 -26.78 6.86 0.03
C PRO A 444 -25.25 6.77 -0.05
N ILE A 445 -24.71 5.56 0.15
CA ILE A 445 -23.29 5.29 -0.11
C ILE A 445 -23.16 4.85 -1.57
N PRO A 446 -22.41 5.58 -2.42
CA PRO A 446 -22.16 5.17 -3.80
C PRO A 446 -21.49 3.79 -3.89
N GLU A 447 -21.74 3.07 -4.99
CA GLU A 447 -21.03 1.82 -5.25
C GLU A 447 -19.53 2.06 -5.38
N ALA A 448 -18.73 1.25 -4.68
CA ALA A 448 -17.29 1.35 -4.75
C ALA A 448 -16.75 0.61 -6.00
N PRO A 449 -15.75 1.17 -6.70
CA PRO A 449 -15.18 0.56 -7.91
C PRO A 449 -14.29 -0.67 -7.60
N GLY A 450 -13.79 -0.80 -6.37
CA GLY A 450 -12.93 -1.90 -5.96
C GLY A 450 -13.61 -3.27 -6.02
N ARG A 451 -12.82 -4.32 -6.23
CA ARG A 451 -13.26 -5.71 -6.28
C ARG A 451 -12.47 -6.55 -5.27
N SER A 452 -13.11 -7.57 -4.72
CA SER A 452 -12.43 -8.45 -3.76
C SER A 452 -11.34 -9.29 -4.43
N LEU A 453 -10.19 -9.40 -3.76
CA LEU A 453 -9.06 -10.25 -4.18
C LEU A 453 -9.16 -11.68 -3.63
N VAL A 454 -10.16 -11.98 -2.82
CA VAL A 454 -10.33 -13.32 -2.20
C VAL A 454 -10.30 -14.46 -3.22
N PRO A 455 -10.94 -14.36 -4.40
CA PRO A 455 -10.85 -15.41 -5.42
C PRO A 455 -9.41 -15.69 -5.89
N ALA A 456 -8.53 -14.69 -5.86
CA ALA A 456 -7.13 -14.84 -6.25
C ALA A 456 -6.27 -15.49 -5.15
N PHE A 457 -6.77 -15.69 -3.94
CA PHE A 457 -5.99 -16.32 -2.87
C PHE A 457 -5.80 -17.82 -3.11
N ALA A 458 -6.79 -18.49 -3.68
CA ALA A 458 -6.71 -19.93 -3.96
C ALA A 458 -5.90 -20.25 -5.24
N LYS A 459 -6.07 -19.44 -6.28
CA LYS A 459 -5.41 -19.64 -7.59
C LYS A 459 -5.33 -18.32 -8.35
N ASP A 460 -4.43 -18.25 -9.34
CA ASP A 460 -4.36 -17.09 -10.22
C ASP A 460 -5.61 -17.04 -11.13
N VAL A 461 -6.46 -16.05 -10.88
CA VAL A 461 -7.71 -15.80 -11.62
C VAL A 461 -7.81 -14.33 -11.97
N THR A 462 -8.49 -14.00 -13.03
CA THR A 462 -8.78 -12.60 -13.37
C THR A 462 -9.81 -12.03 -12.40
N ILE A 463 -9.47 -10.94 -11.73
CA ILE A 463 -10.43 -10.13 -10.97
C ILE A 463 -11.14 -9.21 -11.98
N PRO A 464 -12.48 -9.23 -12.02
CA PRO A 464 -13.25 -8.58 -13.09
C PRO A 464 -13.39 -7.07 -12.87
N HIS A 465 -12.30 -6.31 -13.08
CA HIS A 465 -12.38 -4.87 -13.25
C HIS A 465 -12.82 -4.55 -14.68
N GLU A 466 -13.86 -3.74 -14.85
CA GLU A 466 -14.24 -3.20 -16.16
C GLU A 466 -13.11 -2.35 -16.72
N SER A 467 -12.52 -1.53 -15.85
CA SER A 467 -11.31 -0.75 -16.11
C SER A 467 -10.63 -0.35 -14.81
N LEU A 468 -9.35 0.01 -14.90
CA LEU A 468 -8.63 0.75 -13.87
C LEU A 468 -8.33 2.15 -14.41
N TRP A 469 -8.61 3.18 -13.60
CA TRP A 469 -8.55 4.57 -13.99
C TRP A 469 -7.60 5.36 -13.12
N TRP A 470 -6.86 6.31 -13.72
CA TRP A 470 -5.94 7.20 -13.01
C TRP A 470 -6.05 8.63 -13.51
N TYR A 471 -5.93 9.55 -12.56
CA TYR A 471 -5.65 10.96 -12.79
C TYR A 471 -4.88 11.52 -11.60
N HIS A 472 -3.78 12.22 -11.85
CA HIS A 472 -3.03 12.91 -10.81
C HIS A 472 -2.26 14.09 -11.42
N GLU A 473 -2.59 15.34 -11.00
CA GLU A 473 -1.91 16.57 -11.43
C GLU A 473 -1.75 16.69 -12.96
N GLY A 474 -2.73 16.22 -13.74
CA GLY A 474 -2.72 16.23 -15.20
C GLY A 474 -2.11 14.99 -15.85
N ASN A 475 -1.43 14.12 -15.11
CA ASN A 475 -1.09 12.77 -15.58
C ASN A 475 -2.36 11.92 -15.58
N ARG A 476 -2.59 11.15 -16.63
CA ARG A 476 -3.84 10.42 -16.83
C ARG A 476 -3.63 9.05 -17.45
N ALA A 477 -4.41 8.06 -17.04
CA ALA A 477 -4.37 6.73 -17.64
C ALA A 477 -5.70 5.98 -17.48
N LEU A 478 -5.90 5.02 -18.37
CA LEU A 478 -6.95 4.01 -18.30
C LEU A 478 -6.35 2.65 -18.69
N ARG A 479 -6.71 1.61 -17.94
CA ARG A 479 -6.43 0.23 -18.32
C ARG A 479 -7.73 -0.54 -18.49
N VAL A 480 -7.90 -1.18 -19.65
CA VAL A 480 -9.01 -2.09 -19.97
C VAL A 480 -8.41 -3.41 -20.44
N GLY A 481 -8.52 -4.44 -19.60
CA GLY A 481 -7.84 -5.71 -19.84
C GLY A 481 -6.33 -5.55 -19.97
N ASP A 482 -5.77 -5.92 -21.12
CA ASP A 482 -4.35 -5.77 -21.42
C ASP A 482 -3.99 -4.40 -22.03
N TRP A 483 -4.97 -3.60 -22.43
CA TRP A 483 -4.73 -2.30 -23.04
C TRP A 483 -4.59 -1.21 -21.98
N LYS A 484 -3.55 -0.40 -22.11
CA LYS A 484 -3.34 0.80 -21.30
C LYS A 484 -3.15 2.01 -22.19
N LEU A 485 -3.99 3.02 -21.96
CA LEU A 485 -3.85 4.36 -22.47
C LEU A 485 -3.23 5.22 -21.35
N VAL A 486 -2.15 5.94 -21.63
CA VAL A 486 -1.46 6.75 -20.63
C VAL A 486 -0.91 8.03 -21.23
N ALA A 487 -0.89 9.11 -20.46
CA ALA A 487 -0.23 10.36 -20.85
C ALA A 487 0.33 11.07 -19.62
N ALA A 488 1.53 11.60 -19.73
CA ALA A 488 2.03 12.58 -18.80
C ALA A 488 1.32 13.94 -18.99
N LYS A 489 1.44 14.82 -18.01
CA LYS A 489 0.84 16.15 -18.06
C LYS A 489 1.32 16.93 -19.28
N GLY A 490 0.38 17.31 -20.13
CA GLY A 490 0.65 18.09 -21.37
C GLY A 490 1.10 17.25 -22.56
N ASP A 491 1.35 15.94 -22.38
CA ASP A 491 1.75 15.05 -23.46
C ASP A 491 0.54 14.44 -24.17
N PRO A 492 0.68 14.02 -25.43
CA PRO A 492 -0.32 13.23 -26.12
C PRO A 492 -0.48 11.86 -25.48
N TRP A 493 -1.59 11.18 -25.81
CA TRP A 493 -1.82 9.81 -25.39
C TRP A 493 -0.82 8.82 -26.00
N GLU A 494 -0.31 7.93 -25.18
CA GLU A 494 0.45 6.73 -25.52
C GLU A 494 -0.44 5.51 -25.31
N LEU A 495 -0.34 4.49 -26.17
CA LEU A 495 -1.13 3.25 -26.12
C LEU A 495 -0.22 2.04 -26.03
N TYR A 496 -0.46 1.17 -25.06
CA TYR A 496 0.33 -0.06 -24.85
C TYR A 496 -0.54 -1.29 -24.67
N ASN A 497 -0.04 -2.44 -25.14
CA ASN A 497 -0.54 -3.75 -24.76
C ASN A 497 0.36 -4.29 -23.64
N LEU A 498 -0.10 -4.26 -22.41
CA LEU A 498 0.69 -4.64 -21.23
C LEU A 498 1.04 -6.13 -21.16
N ARG A 499 0.38 -6.98 -21.92
CA ARG A 499 0.75 -8.39 -22.02
C ARG A 499 2.09 -8.57 -22.73
N THR A 500 2.41 -7.71 -23.69
CA THR A 500 3.64 -7.79 -24.51
C THR A 500 4.62 -6.67 -24.21
N ASP A 501 4.16 -5.52 -23.73
CA ASP A 501 4.99 -4.35 -23.45
C ASP A 501 4.56 -3.63 -22.17
N ARG A 502 4.71 -4.32 -21.04
CA ARG A 502 4.43 -3.71 -19.74
C ARG A 502 5.48 -2.64 -19.33
N ALA A 503 6.63 -2.63 -20.00
CA ALA A 503 7.66 -1.60 -19.81
C ALA A 503 7.33 -0.27 -20.52
N GLU A 504 6.22 -0.20 -21.28
CA GLU A 504 5.72 0.99 -21.96
C GLU A 504 6.77 1.62 -22.91
N GLN A 505 7.42 0.77 -23.76
CA GLN A 505 8.52 1.20 -24.61
C GLN A 505 8.08 1.54 -26.05
N ASN A 506 7.03 0.87 -26.55
CA ASN A 506 6.66 0.95 -27.94
C ASN A 506 5.19 1.36 -28.07
N SER A 507 4.92 2.67 -28.02
CA SER A 507 3.56 3.17 -28.15
C SER A 507 2.93 2.79 -29.48
N LEU A 508 1.71 2.24 -29.42
CA LEU A 508 0.89 1.87 -30.56
C LEU A 508 -0.09 2.97 -30.95
N ALA A 509 -0.05 4.16 -30.32
CA ALA A 509 -1.04 5.21 -30.50
C ALA A 509 -1.18 5.65 -31.97
N THR A 510 -0.06 5.81 -32.69
CA THR A 510 -0.09 6.19 -34.11
C THR A 510 -0.54 5.06 -35.04
N LYS A 511 -0.39 3.79 -34.61
CA LYS A 511 -0.79 2.61 -35.40
C LYS A 511 -2.25 2.23 -35.17
N MET A 512 -2.82 2.62 -34.03
CA MET A 512 -4.16 2.24 -33.60
C MET A 512 -4.96 3.47 -33.08
N PRO A 513 -5.16 4.51 -33.90
CA PRO A 513 -5.82 5.74 -33.48
C PRO A 513 -7.28 5.53 -33.04
N GLU A 514 -7.97 4.55 -33.65
CA GLU A 514 -9.35 4.22 -33.26
C GLU A 514 -9.41 3.64 -31.84
N LYS A 515 -8.41 2.81 -31.47
CA LYS A 515 -8.32 2.26 -30.09
C LYS A 515 -7.99 3.35 -29.07
N VAL A 516 -7.16 4.32 -29.46
CA VAL A 516 -6.91 5.51 -28.62
C VAL A 516 -8.21 6.26 -28.36
N THR A 517 -8.99 6.57 -29.42
CA THR A 517 -10.27 7.27 -29.32
C THR A 517 -11.30 6.52 -28.47
N GLU A 518 -11.37 5.19 -28.62
CA GLU A 518 -12.25 4.32 -27.80
C GLU A 518 -11.92 4.44 -26.31
N LEU A 519 -10.64 4.26 -25.97
CA LEU A 519 -10.20 4.26 -24.56
C LEU A 519 -10.22 5.66 -23.95
N GLU A 520 -9.91 6.71 -24.73
CA GLU A 520 -10.02 8.10 -24.29
C GLU A 520 -11.47 8.47 -23.95
N ARG A 521 -12.42 8.06 -24.79
CA ARG A 521 -13.85 8.24 -24.49
C ARG A 521 -14.23 7.55 -23.17
N THR A 522 -13.80 6.31 -22.97
CA THR A 522 -14.06 5.57 -21.73
C THR A 522 -13.43 6.25 -20.51
N TRP A 523 -12.20 6.77 -20.66
CA TRP A 523 -11.53 7.53 -19.60
C TRP A 523 -12.30 8.80 -19.26
N GLN A 524 -12.78 9.54 -20.27
CA GLN A 524 -13.54 10.76 -20.08
C GLN A 524 -14.90 10.51 -19.42
N GLU A 525 -15.64 9.50 -19.87
CA GLU A 525 -16.93 9.10 -19.26
C GLU A 525 -16.80 8.76 -17.78
N GLN A 526 -15.72 8.07 -17.40
CA GLN A 526 -15.44 7.77 -16.00
C GLN A 526 -15.03 9.02 -15.22
N THR A 527 -14.21 9.88 -15.82
CA THR A 527 -13.79 11.15 -15.23
C THR A 527 -15.01 12.03 -14.95
N ASP A 528 -15.95 12.17 -15.90
CA ASP A 528 -17.17 12.94 -15.74
C ASP A 528 -18.06 12.40 -14.62
N ARG A 529 -18.18 11.07 -14.51
CA ARG A 529 -18.88 10.41 -13.40
C ARG A 529 -18.24 10.71 -12.05
N TYR A 530 -16.91 10.69 -11.97
CA TYR A 530 -16.19 10.98 -10.73
C TYR A 530 -16.25 12.47 -10.37
N ILE A 531 -16.26 13.37 -11.35
CA ILE A 531 -16.51 14.80 -11.16
C ILE A 531 -17.91 15.04 -10.57
N GLN A 532 -18.95 14.40 -11.13
CA GLN A 532 -20.31 14.49 -10.60
C GLN A 532 -20.39 13.99 -9.15
N LEU A 533 -19.77 12.87 -8.85
CA LEU A 533 -19.74 12.30 -7.51
C LEU A 533 -18.96 13.19 -6.52
N ALA A 534 -17.82 13.74 -6.94
CA ALA A 534 -17.00 14.63 -6.14
C ALA A 534 -17.69 15.98 -5.86
N ARG A 535 -18.42 16.53 -6.80
CA ARG A 535 -19.18 17.79 -6.61
C ARG A 535 -20.31 17.64 -5.59
N GLY A 536 -20.78 16.42 -5.33
CA GLY A 536 -21.90 16.16 -4.42
C GLY A 536 -23.24 16.67 -4.94
N THR A 537 -24.29 16.48 -4.13
CA THR A 537 -25.60 17.08 -4.39
C THR A 537 -25.50 18.61 -4.24
N PRO A 538 -26.08 19.44 -5.13
CA PRO A 538 -26.11 20.88 -4.97
C PRO A 538 -26.68 21.26 -3.58
N GLY A 539 -25.90 21.97 -2.76
CA GLY A 539 -26.28 22.37 -1.40
C GLY A 539 -25.44 21.74 -0.26
N GLY A 540 -24.50 20.85 -0.59
CA GLY A 540 -23.55 20.33 0.41
C GLY A 540 -22.55 21.38 0.91
N PRO A 541 -21.93 21.19 2.10
CA PRO A 541 -21.03 22.16 2.71
C PRO A 541 -19.86 22.47 1.77
N THR A 542 -19.61 23.77 1.56
CA THR A 542 -18.42 24.25 0.84
C THR A 542 -17.16 23.76 1.55
N ALA A 543 -16.28 23.06 0.83
CA ALA A 543 -15.04 22.55 1.37
C ALA A 543 -14.16 23.71 1.89
N THR A 544 -13.89 23.70 3.20
CA THR A 544 -12.79 24.45 3.80
C THR A 544 -11.55 23.56 3.79
N ASP A 545 -10.36 24.12 3.56
CA ASP A 545 -9.13 23.37 3.73
C ASP A 545 -9.02 22.88 5.18
N GLY A 546 -8.35 21.75 5.41
CA GLY A 546 -8.17 21.16 6.74
C GLY A 546 -7.40 22.05 7.74
N GLN A 547 -7.12 23.32 7.38
CA GLN A 547 -6.53 24.37 8.20
C GLN A 547 -7.51 25.54 8.46
N GLY A 548 -8.77 25.43 8.04
CA GLY A 548 -9.81 26.43 8.35
C GLY A 548 -9.72 27.74 7.56
N ARG A 549 -8.95 27.80 6.48
CA ARG A 549 -8.87 28.96 5.60
C ARG A 549 -9.88 28.83 4.45
N LYS A 550 -10.80 29.79 4.33
CA LYS A 550 -11.61 29.98 3.11
C LYS A 550 -10.65 30.37 1.98
N ARG A 551 -10.58 29.58 0.91
CA ARG A 551 -9.94 29.98 -0.35
C ARG A 551 -10.93 30.70 -1.23
#